data_e911c71555324a1349a2a2c0723e5b27
#
_entry.id   e911c71555324a1349a2a2c0723e5b27
#
_cell.length_a   1.000
_cell.length_b   1.000
_cell.length_c   1.000
_cell.angle_alpha   90.00
_cell.angle_beta   90.00
_cell.angle_gamma   90.00
#
_symmetry.space_group_name_H-M   'P 1'
#
loop_
_entity.id
_entity.type
_entity.pdbx_description
1 polymer ?
#
loop_
_entity_poly.entity_id
_entity_poly.type
_entity_poly.pdbx_seq_one_letter_code
_entity_poly.pdbx_strand_id
1 'polypeptide(L)'
;MFFILINTVFSEKSETKKKKDYLTMKITPDISLLNGTINEYVFSKSCMNANNKLSELVWDIKNVPVFNLTADFDILNYLYTGLKGSFVIPCKSGYMQDFDWLNSTTSKWKSDDPCAITNYSKHDNKITKYLLLSIRLGGNIFLPAEIKLTPFIEYQYEYIGFEGSNGFYIYKSDNYNPGTFSGKVISYSQEMNSFLAGLKFSIDCVPRTSFYGDFGFSPALSFINAMDYHYKNTSGYGTAYWDNLSLIWLIKANLGVQYKFNKKHSSGISGSLQIIPEAKGKTSNVALGANGLPSYARWSTSASDSGGTKRLLWSISLNYSFSL
;
A
#
# COMPACT_ATOMS: atom_id res chain seq x y z
N MET A 1 -18.05 37.80 0.51
CA MET A 1 -19.51 37.59 0.79
C MET A 1 -19.80 36.18 1.36
N PHE A 2 -18.80 35.41 1.72
CA PHE A 2 -18.96 34.06 2.31
C PHE A 2 -18.77 34.00 3.84
N PHE A 3 -18.32 35.12 4.46
CA PHE A 3 -18.03 35.17 5.91
C PHE A 3 -19.20 35.64 6.78
N ILE A 4 -20.30 36.06 6.21
CA ILE A 4 -21.44 36.68 6.96
C ILE A 4 -22.52 35.63 7.29
N LEU A 5 -22.55 34.48 6.66
CA LEU A 5 -23.57 33.43 6.90
C LEU A 5 -23.27 32.47 8.06
N ILE A 6 -22.09 32.55 8.67
CA ILE A 6 -21.69 31.65 9.78
C ILE A 6 -22.14 32.19 11.14
N ASN A 7 -22.44 33.49 11.27
CA ASN A 7 -22.73 34.12 12.57
C ASN A 7 -24.19 34.05 13.02
N THR A 8 -25.11 33.50 12.25
CA THR A 8 -26.56 33.52 12.60
C THR A 8 -27.14 32.19 13.06
N VAL A 9 -26.33 31.13 13.16
CA VAL A 9 -26.80 29.80 13.64
C VAL A 9 -26.35 29.48 15.08
N PHE A 10 -25.59 30.36 15.72
CA PHE A 10 -25.12 30.15 17.10
C PHE A 10 -26.06 30.83 18.14
N SER A 11 -27.31 30.37 18.19
CA SER A 11 -28.18 30.65 19.33
C SER A 11 -27.98 29.57 20.38
N GLU A 12 -27.59 30.03 21.56
CA GLU A 12 -27.57 29.38 22.87
C GLU A 12 -28.24 28.00 22.95
N LYS A 13 -27.43 26.92 22.94
CA LYS A 13 -27.85 25.65 23.51
C LYS A 13 -27.33 25.57 24.93
N SER A 14 -28.25 25.53 25.86
CA SER A 14 -28.13 25.20 27.28
C SER A 14 -27.00 24.16 27.51
N GLU A 15 -26.05 24.49 28.40
CA GLU A 15 -25.08 23.61 28.98
C GLU A 15 -25.76 22.50 29.81
N THR A 16 -26.29 21.49 29.15
CA THR A 16 -26.48 20.22 29.82
C THR A 16 -25.11 19.63 30.09
N LYS A 17 -24.66 19.57 31.35
CA LYS A 17 -23.45 18.83 31.80
C LYS A 17 -23.48 17.43 31.18
N LYS A 18 -22.81 17.23 30.05
CA LYS A 18 -22.58 15.87 29.48
C LYS A 18 -21.86 15.06 30.56
N LYS A 19 -22.49 13.96 30.99
CA LYS A 19 -21.87 12.95 31.85
C LYS A 19 -20.52 12.59 31.21
N LYS A 20 -19.43 12.78 31.93
CA LYS A 20 -18.08 12.42 31.42
C LYS A 20 -18.03 10.90 31.33
N ASP A 21 -18.15 10.37 30.11
CA ASP A 21 -17.85 8.97 29.88
C ASP A 21 -16.33 8.81 30.00
N TYR A 22 -15.88 7.99 30.93
CA TYR A 22 -14.46 7.77 31.19
C TYR A 22 -13.78 7.01 30.03
N LEU A 23 -14.55 6.22 29.30
CA LEU A 23 -14.08 5.42 28.17
C LEU A 23 -15.25 5.27 27.17
N THR A 24 -15.00 5.59 25.93
CA THR A 24 -15.88 5.25 24.81
C THR A 24 -15.11 4.35 23.85
N MET A 25 -15.69 3.22 23.49
CA MET A 25 -15.11 2.30 22.52
C MET A 25 -16.00 2.21 21.30
N LYS A 26 -15.39 2.29 20.11
CA LYS A 26 -16.07 2.10 18.82
C LYS A 26 -15.37 0.99 18.05
N ILE A 27 -16.10 -0.05 17.70
CA ILE A 27 -15.64 -1.16 16.86
C ILE A 27 -16.24 -0.97 15.47
N THR A 28 -15.40 -1.07 14.44
CA THR A 28 -15.80 -0.89 13.04
C THR A 28 -15.23 -2.01 12.18
N PRO A 29 -15.97 -3.12 11.96
CA PRO A 29 -15.70 -4.01 10.85
C PRO A 29 -16.04 -3.33 9.52
N ASP A 30 -15.21 -3.56 8.51
CA ASP A 30 -15.46 -3.13 7.15
C ASP A 30 -14.97 -4.13 6.10
N ILE A 31 -15.57 -4.08 4.92
CA ILE A 31 -15.11 -4.78 3.72
C ILE A 31 -14.80 -3.73 2.68
N SER A 32 -13.61 -3.81 2.12
CA SER A 32 -13.16 -2.91 1.06
C SER A 32 -12.75 -3.65 -0.20
N LEU A 33 -12.85 -2.97 -1.34
CA LEU A 33 -12.28 -3.41 -2.61
C LEU A 33 -11.00 -2.62 -2.86
N LEU A 34 -9.87 -3.31 -2.70
CA LEU A 34 -8.54 -2.73 -2.91
C LEU A 34 -8.18 -2.77 -4.39
N ASN A 35 -7.63 -1.67 -4.89
CA ASN A 35 -7.18 -1.47 -6.26
C ASN A 35 -5.88 -0.68 -6.30
N GLY A 36 -5.15 -0.78 -7.42
CA GLY A 36 -3.95 -0.01 -7.68
C GLY A 36 -2.80 -0.84 -8.21
N THR A 37 -1.58 -0.37 -8.00
CA THR A 37 -0.35 -1.05 -8.43
C THR A 37 0.75 -0.94 -7.39
N ILE A 38 1.57 -1.97 -7.33
CA ILE A 38 2.89 -1.94 -6.72
C ILE A 38 3.89 -2.19 -7.84
N ASN A 39 4.82 -1.24 -8.02
CA ASN A 39 5.89 -1.38 -8.99
C ASN A 39 7.18 -1.74 -8.23
N GLU A 40 7.91 -2.67 -8.77
CA GLU A 40 9.27 -3.01 -8.39
C GLU A 40 10.21 -2.52 -9.48
N TYR A 41 11.36 -2.01 -9.11
CA TYR A 41 12.34 -1.46 -10.02
C TYR A 41 13.72 -2.05 -9.78
N VAL A 42 14.41 -2.34 -10.89
CA VAL A 42 15.86 -2.51 -10.88
C VAL A 42 16.46 -1.35 -11.65
N PHE A 43 17.41 -0.64 -11.02
CA PHE A 43 18.12 0.48 -11.62
C PHE A 43 19.56 0.08 -11.94
N SER A 44 20.09 0.61 -13.03
CA SER A 44 21.50 0.44 -13.40
C SER A 44 22.05 1.70 -14.03
N LYS A 45 23.23 2.13 -13.58
CA LYS A 45 23.93 3.27 -14.18
C LYS A 45 24.34 3.02 -15.63
N SER A 46 24.38 1.77 -16.06
CA SER A 46 24.68 1.40 -17.44
C SER A 46 23.46 1.39 -18.36
N CYS A 47 22.25 1.52 -17.78
CA CYS A 47 21.02 1.61 -18.57
C CYS A 47 20.83 3.04 -19.09
N MET A 48 20.65 3.19 -20.39
CA MET A 48 20.54 4.48 -21.05
C MET A 48 19.10 4.97 -21.23
N ASN A 49 18.10 4.30 -20.63
CA ASN A 49 16.75 4.84 -20.64
C ASN A 49 16.66 6.13 -19.78
N ALA A 50 15.63 6.94 -20.02
CA ALA A 50 15.48 8.25 -19.41
C ALA A 50 15.51 8.26 -17.87
N ASN A 51 15.29 7.09 -17.21
CA ASN A 51 15.20 6.95 -15.77
C ASN A 51 16.23 5.99 -15.17
N ASN A 52 17.22 5.53 -15.95
CA ASN A 52 18.18 4.50 -15.55
C ASN A 52 17.54 3.20 -15.05
N LYS A 53 16.36 2.85 -15.49
CA LYS A 53 15.67 1.60 -15.18
C LYS A 53 16.23 0.48 -16.06
N LEU A 54 16.62 -0.61 -15.44
CA LEU A 54 16.98 -1.85 -16.09
C LEU A 54 15.77 -2.79 -16.21
N SER A 55 14.93 -2.82 -15.19
CA SER A 55 13.69 -3.61 -15.15
C SER A 55 12.61 -2.87 -14.37
N GLU A 56 11.36 -3.09 -14.76
CA GLU A 56 10.16 -2.64 -14.06
C GLU A 56 9.12 -3.76 -14.05
N LEU A 57 8.77 -4.24 -12.86
CA LEU A 57 7.71 -5.19 -12.63
C LEU A 57 6.50 -4.46 -12.06
N VAL A 58 5.35 -4.63 -12.71
CA VAL A 58 4.08 -3.99 -12.31
C VAL A 58 3.13 -5.07 -11.81
N TRP A 59 2.82 -5.02 -10.52
CA TRP A 59 1.89 -5.92 -9.84
C TRP A 59 0.54 -5.25 -9.70
N ASP A 60 -0.43 -5.62 -10.55
CA ASP A 60 -1.79 -5.09 -10.51
C ASP A 60 -2.53 -5.61 -9.28
N ILE A 61 -3.26 -4.70 -8.62
CA ILE A 61 -4.24 -5.02 -7.60
C ILE A 61 -5.59 -4.56 -8.12
N LYS A 62 -6.50 -5.52 -8.38
CA LYS A 62 -7.77 -5.23 -9.02
C LYS A 62 -8.92 -5.91 -8.29
N ASN A 63 -9.78 -5.08 -7.68
CA ASN A 63 -11.01 -5.48 -6.98
C ASN A 63 -10.76 -6.57 -5.92
N VAL A 64 -9.66 -6.46 -5.17
CA VAL A 64 -9.31 -7.43 -4.13
C VAL A 64 -10.12 -7.16 -2.87
N PRO A 65 -10.92 -8.13 -2.39
CA PRO A 65 -11.67 -7.98 -1.14
C PRO A 65 -10.71 -7.99 0.05
N VAL A 66 -10.73 -6.91 0.85
CA VAL A 66 -9.98 -6.78 2.09
C VAL A 66 -10.96 -6.72 3.26
N PHE A 67 -10.73 -7.52 4.27
CA PHE A 67 -11.47 -7.50 5.53
C PHE A 67 -10.69 -6.66 6.54
N ASN A 68 -11.36 -5.67 7.11
CA ASN A 68 -10.76 -4.76 8.08
C ASN A 68 -11.54 -4.80 9.39
N LEU A 69 -10.81 -4.62 10.48
CA LEU A 69 -11.38 -4.39 11.81
C LEU A 69 -10.65 -3.21 12.45
N THR A 70 -11.39 -2.20 12.86
CA THR A 70 -10.86 -1.05 13.59
C THR A 70 -11.50 -0.98 14.96
N ALA A 71 -10.71 -0.71 15.99
CA ALA A 71 -11.16 -0.40 17.34
C ALA A 71 -10.60 0.96 17.75
N ASP A 72 -11.47 1.93 17.95
CA ASP A 72 -11.17 3.29 18.41
C ASP A 72 -11.57 3.42 19.89
N PHE A 73 -10.70 3.99 20.70
CA PHE A 73 -10.92 4.26 22.12
C PHE A 73 -10.72 5.75 22.38
N ASP A 74 -11.72 6.40 22.97
CA ASP A 74 -11.61 7.76 23.51
C ASP A 74 -11.59 7.66 25.05
N ILE A 75 -10.49 8.09 25.67
CA ILE A 75 -10.28 8.03 27.11
C ILE A 75 -10.43 9.44 27.68
N LEU A 76 -11.33 9.61 28.65
CA LEU A 76 -11.65 10.91 29.27
C LEU A 76 -12.01 12.01 28.27
N ASN A 77 -12.43 11.64 27.04
CA ASN A 77 -12.67 12.51 25.90
C ASN A 77 -11.43 13.26 25.35
N TYR A 78 -10.26 13.13 25.94
CA TYR A 78 -9.05 13.86 25.51
C TYR A 78 -8.02 12.98 24.83
N LEU A 79 -7.86 11.75 25.28
CA LEU A 79 -6.90 10.82 24.69
C LEU A 79 -7.60 9.90 23.70
N TYR A 80 -6.91 9.62 22.61
CA TYR A 80 -7.36 8.72 21.57
C TYR A 80 -6.33 7.59 21.37
N THR A 81 -6.81 6.36 21.29
CA THR A 81 -6.03 5.26 20.73
C THR A 81 -6.85 4.49 19.71
N GLY A 82 -6.22 4.06 18.64
CA GLY A 82 -6.83 3.29 17.56
C GLY A 82 -6.01 2.06 17.24
N LEU A 83 -6.69 0.95 17.02
CA LEU A 83 -6.10 -0.30 16.54
C LEU A 83 -6.76 -0.67 15.23
N LYS A 84 -5.98 -1.08 14.23
CA LYS A 84 -6.51 -1.57 12.96
C LYS A 84 -5.80 -2.86 12.56
N GLY A 85 -6.58 -3.85 12.14
CA GLY A 85 -6.12 -5.05 11.47
C GLY A 85 -6.80 -5.20 10.12
N SER A 86 -6.06 -5.63 9.08
CA SER A 86 -6.60 -5.90 7.75
C SER A 86 -5.98 -7.17 7.18
N PHE A 87 -6.78 -7.96 6.46
CA PHE A 87 -6.29 -9.17 5.80
C PHE A 87 -7.07 -9.47 4.52
N VAL A 88 -6.49 -10.30 3.67
CA VAL A 88 -7.07 -10.80 2.41
C VAL A 88 -7.10 -12.33 2.42
N ILE A 89 -8.18 -12.91 1.91
CA ILE A 89 -8.19 -14.30 1.50
C ILE A 89 -7.51 -14.39 0.12
N PRO A 90 -6.53 -15.29 -0.09
CA PRO A 90 -5.81 -15.38 -1.36
C PRO A 90 -6.73 -15.44 -2.58
N CYS A 91 -6.54 -14.52 -3.53
CA CYS A 91 -7.40 -14.41 -4.71
C CYS A 91 -6.64 -13.88 -5.93
N LYS A 92 -7.24 -14.04 -7.11
CA LYS A 92 -6.73 -13.42 -8.35
C LYS A 92 -6.76 -11.89 -8.24
N SER A 93 -5.76 -11.23 -8.86
CA SER A 93 -5.53 -9.79 -8.71
C SER A 93 -4.93 -9.18 -9.99
N GLY A 94 -5.71 -9.19 -11.06
CA GLY A 94 -5.24 -8.61 -12.34
C GLY A 94 -4.09 -9.38 -12.97
N TYR A 95 -3.08 -8.65 -13.43
CA TYR A 95 -1.90 -9.19 -14.10
C TYR A 95 -0.62 -8.69 -13.44
N MET A 96 0.44 -9.46 -13.60
CA MET A 96 1.82 -9.02 -13.40
C MET A 96 2.43 -8.78 -14.77
N GLN A 97 3.15 -7.67 -14.93
CA GLN A 97 3.85 -7.31 -16.16
C GLN A 97 5.30 -7.02 -15.81
N ASP A 98 6.21 -7.49 -16.66
CA ASP A 98 7.65 -7.32 -16.51
C ASP A 98 8.20 -6.69 -17.79
N PHE A 99 8.89 -5.57 -17.62
CA PHE A 99 9.49 -4.77 -18.68
C PHE A 99 10.99 -4.65 -18.44
N ASP A 100 11.82 -5.11 -19.39
CA ASP A 100 13.26 -5.02 -19.29
C ASP A 100 13.87 -4.15 -20.38
N TRP A 101 14.88 -3.37 -19.99
CA TRP A 101 15.74 -2.57 -20.86
C TRP A 101 17.17 -3.07 -20.76
N LEU A 102 17.39 -4.34 -21.15
CA LEU A 102 18.69 -5.01 -21.06
C LEU A 102 19.61 -4.55 -22.18
N ASN A 103 19.88 -3.24 -22.22
CA ASN A 103 20.76 -2.65 -23.22
C ASN A 103 22.21 -2.86 -22.79
N SER A 104 22.79 -3.97 -23.25
CA SER A 104 24.18 -4.31 -22.99
C SER A 104 25.05 -3.99 -24.20
N THR A 105 26.28 -3.58 -23.96
CA THR A 105 27.31 -3.40 -24.99
C THR A 105 27.72 -4.71 -25.65
N THR A 106 27.26 -5.85 -25.12
CA THR A 106 27.50 -7.15 -25.72
C THR A 106 26.53 -7.39 -26.88
N SER A 107 27.00 -8.02 -27.96
CA SER A 107 26.28 -8.17 -29.22
C SER A 107 24.88 -8.78 -29.12
N LYS A 108 24.64 -9.62 -28.13
CA LYS A 108 23.36 -10.33 -27.95
C LYS A 108 22.20 -9.41 -27.54
N TRP A 109 22.49 -8.32 -26.81
CA TRP A 109 21.49 -7.40 -26.23
C TRP A 109 21.60 -5.98 -26.79
N LYS A 110 22.42 -5.77 -27.82
CA LYS A 110 22.61 -4.46 -28.41
C LYS A 110 21.30 -4.00 -29.09
N SER A 111 20.74 -2.92 -28.64
CA SER A 111 19.63 -2.23 -29.26
C SER A 111 20.13 -0.94 -29.90
N ASP A 112 19.68 -0.61 -31.08
CA ASP A 112 19.96 0.67 -31.74
C ASP A 112 19.21 1.81 -31.05
N ASP A 113 18.10 1.50 -30.36
CA ASP A 113 17.38 2.41 -29.48
C ASP A 113 17.62 2.04 -28.01
N PRO A 114 18.39 2.84 -27.25
CA PRO A 114 18.68 2.58 -25.85
C PRO A 114 17.44 2.66 -24.93
N CYS A 115 16.34 3.22 -25.43
CA CYS A 115 15.07 3.32 -24.72
C CYS A 115 14.07 2.21 -25.10
N ALA A 116 14.41 1.34 -26.04
CA ALA A 116 13.55 0.25 -26.46
C ALA A 116 13.45 -0.83 -25.36
N ILE A 117 12.26 -1.33 -25.14
CA ILE A 117 12.03 -2.51 -24.32
C ILE A 117 12.63 -3.72 -25.06
N THR A 118 13.50 -4.46 -24.38
CA THR A 118 14.14 -5.65 -24.92
C THR A 118 13.39 -6.93 -24.58
N ASN A 119 12.77 -6.95 -23.39
CA ASN A 119 11.98 -8.10 -22.95
C ASN A 119 10.68 -7.59 -22.34
N TYR A 120 9.62 -8.32 -22.63
CA TYR A 120 8.32 -8.12 -22.02
C TYR A 120 7.72 -9.47 -21.65
N SER A 121 7.15 -9.56 -20.45
CA SER A 121 6.30 -10.70 -20.11
C SER A 121 5.05 -10.25 -19.34
N LYS A 122 4.01 -11.10 -19.41
CA LYS A 122 2.74 -10.86 -18.73
C LYS A 122 2.23 -12.17 -18.16
N HIS A 123 1.84 -12.13 -16.89
CA HIS A 123 1.44 -13.28 -16.10
C HIS A 123 0.10 -13.04 -15.41
N ASP A 124 -0.64 -14.12 -15.14
CA ASP A 124 -1.77 -14.08 -14.22
C ASP A 124 -1.23 -13.76 -12.82
N ASN A 125 -1.79 -12.73 -12.18
CA ASN A 125 -1.39 -12.32 -10.83
C ASN A 125 -2.39 -12.79 -9.78
N LYS A 126 -1.87 -13.21 -8.62
CA LYS A 126 -2.62 -13.61 -7.44
C LYS A 126 -2.00 -12.95 -6.21
N ILE A 127 -2.83 -12.30 -5.38
CA ILE A 127 -2.42 -11.96 -4.01
C ILE A 127 -2.47 -13.23 -3.18
N THR A 128 -1.32 -13.62 -2.62
CA THR A 128 -1.17 -14.81 -1.78
C THR A 128 -1.36 -14.50 -0.31
N LYS A 129 -1.01 -13.27 0.10
CA LYS A 129 -1.14 -12.78 1.48
C LYS A 129 -1.21 -11.26 1.51
N TYR A 130 -2.05 -10.74 2.39
CA TYR A 130 -2.06 -9.34 2.81
C TYR A 130 -2.36 -9.28 4.30
N LEU A 131 -1.55 -8.55 5.03
CA LEU A 131 -1.73 -8.26 6.45
C LEU A 131 -1.33 -6.82 6.70
N LEU A 132 -2.21 -6.05 7.32
CA LEU A 132 -1.89 -4.73 7.85
C LEU A 132 -2.28 -4.69 9.33
N LEU A 133 -1.37 -4.23 10.15
CA LEU A 133 -1.60 -3.96 11.57
C LEU A 133 -1.16 -2.53 11.85
N SER A 134 -1.99 -1.75 12.55
CA SER A 134 -1.57 -0.42 12.99
C SER A 134 -2.08 -0.08 14.38
N ILE A 135 -1.32 0.76 15.06
CA ILE A 135 -1.67 1.39 16.32
C ILE A 135 -1.51 2.90 16.19
N ARG A 136 -2.52 3.65 16.65
CA ARG A 136 -2.55 5.11 16.70
C ARG A 136 -2.65 5.60 18.12
N LEU A 137 -1.95 6.67 18.44
CA LEU A 137 -2.04 7.39 19.70
C LEU A 137 -2.24 8.88 19.37
N GLY A 138 -3.17 9.55 20.04
CA GLY A 138 -3.49 10.93 19.73
C GLY A 138 -4.23 11.66 20.84
N GLY A 139 -4.61 12.90 20.54
CA GLY A 139 -5.40 13.73 21.44
C GLY A 139 -6.62 14.31 20.74
N ASN A 140 -7.75 14.33 21.40
CA ASN A 140 -9.00 14.87 20.87
C ASN A 140 -9.13 16.38 21.17
N ILE A 141 -9.44 17.14 20.15
CA ILE A 141 -9.73 18.57 20.19
C ILE A 141 -11.15 18.75 19.68
N PHE A 142 -12.01 19.31 20.51
CA PHE A 142 -13.40 19.61 20.14
C PHE A 142 -13.51 21.08 19.78
N LEU A 143 -13.97 21.36 18.57
CA LEU A 143 -14.22 22.68 18.05
C LEU A 143 -15.73 22.95 18.01
N PRO A 144 -16.16 24.23 17.91
CA PRO A 144 -17.57 24.58 17.62
C PRO A 144 -18.09 23.82 16.38
N ALA A 145 -19.40 23.77 16.21
CA ALA A 145 -20.09 23.08 15.11
C ALA A 145 -19.91 21.56 15.09
N GLU A 146 -19.76 20.95 16.27
CA GLU A 146 -19.62 19.49 16.42
C GLU A 146 -18.47 18.89 15.60
N ILE A 147 -17.38 19.65 15.47
CA ILE A 147 -16.15 19.21 14.82
C ILE A 147 -15.23 18.60 15.87
N LYS A 148 -14.81 17.36 15.64
CA LYS A 148 -13.74 16.70 16.40
C LYS A 148 -12.51 16.57 15.53
N LEU A 149 -11.37 17.08 15.99
CA LEU A 149 -10.05 16.89 15.41
C LEU A 149 -9.22 16.00 16.33
N THR A 150 -8.44 15.11 15.75
CA THR A 150 -7.56 14.20 16.50
C THR A 150 -6.21 14.12 15.80
N PRO A 151 -5.25 15.01 16.13
CA PRO A 151 -3.86 14.78 15.77
C PRO A 151 -3.37 13.48 16.38
N PHE A 152 -2.61 12.69 15.61
CA PHE A 152 -2.12 11.38 16.03
C PHE A 152 -0.73 11.07 15.50
N ILE A 153 -0.07 10.13 16.17
CA ILE A 153 1.04 9.36 15.62
C ILE A 153 0.56 7.92 15.39
N GLU A 154 1.11 7.27 14.37
CA GLU A 154 0.76 5.89 13.99
C GLU A 154 2.03 5.08 13.74
N TYR A 155 2.07 3.85 14.25
CA TYR A 155 2.95 2.82 13.74
C TYR A 155 2.12 1.85 12.91
N GLN A 156 2.62 1.49 11.72
CA GLN A 156 2.00 0.54 10.81
C GLN A 156 3.02 -0.51 10.38
N TYR A 157 2.61 -1.76 10.50
CA TYR A 157 3.22 -2.92 9.85
C TYR A 157 2.32 -3.37 8.71
N GLU A 158 2.89 -3.61 7.54
CA GLU A 158 2.18 -4.13 6.37
C GLU A 158 3.00 -5.19 5.67
N TYR A 159 2.37 -6.30 5.34
CA TYR A 159 2.93 -7.36 4.49
C TYR A 159 1.99 -7.61 3.32
N ILE A 160 2.53 -7.66 2.09
CA ILE A 160 1.81 -8.05 0.89
C ILE A 160 2.64 -9.03 0.08
N GLY A 161 2.01 -10.10 -0.42
CA GLY A 161 2.67 -11.13 -1.23
C GLY A 161 1.87 -11.45 -2.48
N PHE A 162 2.57 -11.69 -3.58
CA PHE A 162 2.05 -11.98 -4.91
C PHE A 162 2.66 -13.24 -5.50
N GLU A 163 1.95 -13.84 -6.45
CA GLU A 163 2.41 -14.91 -7.30
C GLU A 163 1.99 -14.65 -8.73
N GLY A 164 2.96 -14.56 -9.64
CA GLY A 164 2.76 -14.52 -11.08
C GLY A 164 2.89 -15.94 -11.65
N SER A 165 1.88 -16.38 -12.40
CA SER A 165 1.83 -17.72 -12.98
C SER A 165 1.34 -17.69 -14.41
N ASN A 166 1.73 -18.71 -15.20
CA ASN A 166 1.36 -18.81 -16.61
C ASN A 166 1.76 -17.57 -17.43
N GLY A 167 1.13 -17.36 -18.57
CA GLY A 167 1.31 -16.15 -19.35
C GLY A 167 2.19 -16.31 -20.57
N PHE A 168 2.64 -15.19 -21.10
CA PHE A 168 3.47 -15.15 -22.31
C PHE A 168 4.64 -14.18 -22.13
N TYR A 169 5.62 -14.33 -23.02
CA TYR A 169 6.76 -13.43 -23.12
C TYR A 169 7.08 -13.09 -24.58
N ILE A 170 7.76 -11.97 -24.78
CA ILE A 170 8.32 -11.51 -26.06
C ILE A 170 9.72 -10.98 -25.74
N TYR A 171 10.75 -11.75 -26.10
CA TYR A 171 12.14 -11.44 -25.78
C TYR A 171 12.98 -11.20 -27.01
N LYS A 172 13.85 -10.22 -26.95
CA LYS A 172 14.81 -9.93 -28.03
C LYS A 172 15.72 -11.12 -28.33
N SER A 173 16.08 -11.90 -27.30
CA SER A 173 16.88 -13.13 -27.48
C SER A 173 16.23 -14.16 -28.42
N ASP A 174 14.90 -14.15 -28.50
CA ASP A 174 14.10 -15.05 -29.33
C ASP A 174 13.59 -14.37 -30.60
N ASN A 175 14.29 -13.29 -31.05
CA ASN A 175 13.90 -12.46 -32.19
C ASN A 175 12.48 -11.92 -32.06
N TYR A 176 12.03 -11.61 -30.82
CA TYR A 176 10.68 -11.17 -30.48
C TYR A 176 9.56 -12.16 -30.84
N ASN A 177 9.89 -13.44 -31.03
CA ASN A 177 8.88 -14.48 -31.16
C ASN A 177 8.18 -14.70 -29.83
N PRO A 178 6.84 -14.70 -29.78
CA PRO A 178 6.13 -14.94 -28.54
C PRO A 178 6.34 -16.37 -28.03
N GLY A 179 6.63 -16.50 -26.75
CA GLY A 179 6.64 -17.77 -26.02
C GLY A 179 5.64 -17.79 -24.90
N THR A 180 5.43 -18.93 -24.27
CA THR A 180 4.49 -19.10 -23.15
C THR A 180 5.17 -19.66 -21.90
N PHE A 181 4.69 -19.20 -20.76
CA PHE A 181 5.01 -19.79 -19.45
C PHE A 181 3.85 -20.66 -18.95
N SER A 182 4.18 -21.70 -18.17
CA SER A 182 3.21 -22.56 -17.50
C SER A 182 3.59 -22.76 -16.04
N GLY A 183 2.60 -22.70 -15.16
CA GLY A 183 2.75 -22.80 -13.72
C GLY A 183 3.33 -21.53 -13.09
N LYS A 184 3.87 -21.64 -11.87
CA LYS A 184 4.46 -20.53 -11.13
C LYS A 184 5.74 -20.05 -11.83
N VAL A 185 5.85 -18.77 -12.09
CA VAL A 185 6.96 -18.12 -12.79
C VAL A 185 7.75 -17.23 -11.84
N ILE A 186 7.04 -16.41 -11.08
CA ILE A 186 7.62 -15.36 -10.23
C ILE A 186 6.79 -15.21 -8.97
N SER A 187 7.40 -14.82 -7.87
CA SER A 187 6.67 -14.33 -6.69
C SER A 187 7.37 -13.14 -6.07
N TYR A 188 6.60 -12.23 -5.55
CA TYR A 188 7.06 -11.01 -4.95
C TYR A 188 6.38 -10.78 -3.60
N SER A 189 7.12 -10.23 -2.65
CA SER A 189 6.55 -9.80 -1.38
C SER A 189 7.21 -8.54 -0.87
N GLN A 190 6.43 -7.71 -0.21
CA GLN A 190 6.93 -6.54 0.52
C GLN A 190 6.50 -6.63 1.99
N GLU A 191 7.43 -6.35 2.87
CA GLU A 191 7.22 -6.08 4.29
C GLU A 191 7.57 -4.63 4.55
N MET A 192 6.62 -3.87 5.07
CA MET A 192 6.79 -2.44 5.33
C MET A 192 6.51 -2.11 6.79
N ASN A 193 7.43 -1.35 7.38
CA ASN A 193 7.28 -0.73 8.69
C ASN A 193 7.26 0.79 8.52
N SER A 194 6.27 1.49 9.08
CA SER A 194 6.09 2.93 8.89
C SER A 194 5.71 3.63 10.18
N PHE A 195 6.31 4.79 10.42
CA PHE A 195 5.89 5.73 11.45
C PHE A 195 5.30 6.97 10.76
N LEU A 196 4.07 7.31 11.12
CA LEU A 196 3.33 8.41 10.53
C LEU A 196 2.91 9.41 11.59
N ALA A 197 2.79 10.67 11.19
CA ALA A 197 2.03 11.69 11.91
C ALA A 197 0.80 12.04 11.07
N GLY A 198 -0.32 12.37 11.71
CA GLY A 198 -1.53 12.63 10.98
C GLY A 198 -2.60 13.39 11.77
N LEU A 199 -3.70 13.64 11.08
CA LEU A 199 -4.88 14.28 11.60
C LEU A 199 -6.12 13.48 11.20
N LYS A 200 -6.93 13.08 12.18
CA LYS A 200 -8.27 12.52 11.98
C LYS A 200 -9.30 13.62 12.29
N PHE A 201 -10.38 13.65 11.54
CA PHE A 201 -11.49 14.56 11.79
C PHE A 201 -12.83 13.86 11.68
N SER A 202 -13.82 14.39 12.38
CA SER A 202 -15.22 14.09 12.16
C SER A 202 -16.09 15.34 12.35
N ILE A 203 -17.13 15.46 11.53
CA ILE A 203 -18.03 16.62 11.49
C ILE A 203 -19.46 16.10 11.43
N ASP A 204 -20.28 16.47 12.39
CA ASP A 204 -21.70 16.16 12.42
C ASP A 204 -22.51 17.32 11.81
N CYS A 205 -22.62 17.38 10.47
CA CYS A 205 -23.23 18.51 9.76
C CYS A 205 -24.75 18.41 9.62
N VAL A 206 -25.30 17.21 9.63
CA VAL A 206 -26.74 16.95 9.41
C VAL A 206 -27.18 15.93 10.46
N PRO A 207 -28.43 15.99 10.96
CA PRO A 207 -28.93 15.00 11.89
C PRO A 207 -28.66 13.57 11.40
N ARG A 208 -28.06 12.73 12.25
CA ARG A 208 -27.69 11.34 11.99
C ARG A 208 -26.62 11.11 10.92
N THR A 209 -26.01 12.16 10.34
CA THR A 209 -24.99 11.99 9.31
C THR A 209 -23.69 12.67 9.75
N SER A 210 -22.60 11.93 9.67
CA SER A 210 -21.26 12.43 9.97
C SER A 210 -20.36 12.28 8.74
N PHE A 211 -19.60 13.33 8.45
CA PHE A 211 -18.43 13.24 7.56
C PHE A 211 -17.20 12.98 8.40
N TYR A 212 -16.36 12.10 7.97
CA TYR A 212 -15.12 11.77 8.67
C TYR A 212 -13.98 11.52 7.70
N GLY A 213 -12.78 11.65 8.20
CA GLY A 213 -11.59 11.30 7.43
C GLY A 213 -10.34 11.36 8.27
N ASP A 214 -9.27 10.90 7.67
CA ASP A 214 -7.92 11.03 8.22
C ASP A 214 -6.90 11.20 7.11
N PHE A 215 -5.82 11.89 7.45
CA PHE A 215 -4.63 12.06 6.65
C PHE A 215 -3.43 11.67 7.50
N GLY A 216 -2.54 10.85 6.95
CA GLY A 216 -1.29 10.42 7.58
C GLY A 216 -0.12 10.60 6.64
N PHE A 217 1.00 11.02 7.17
CA PHE A 217 2.23 11.26 6.44
C PHE A 217 3.43 10.71 7.20
N SER A 218 4.29 9.97 6.49
CA SER A 218 5.57 9.49 6.97
C SER A 218 6.70 10.17 6.20
N PRO A 219 7.37 11.18 6.79
CA PRO A 219 8.48 11.87 6.15
C PRO A 219 9.77 11.03 6.27
N ALA A 220 10.05 10.17 5.30
CA ALA A 220 11.24 9.31 5.29
C ALA A 220 11.37 8.38 6.53
N LEU A 221 10.25 8.04 7.17
CA LEU A 221 10.19 7.13 8.32
C LEU A 221 9.51 5.79 8.00
N SER A 222 9.56 5.38 6.72
CA SER A 222 9.11 4.08 6.27
C SER A 222 10.29 3.27 5.74
N PHE A 223 10.21 1.95 5.96
CA PHE A 223 11.23 0.96 5.61
C PHE A 223 10.55 -0.20 4.92
N ILE A 224 11.08 -0.64 3.79
CA ILE A 224 10.57 -1.78 3.03
C ILE A 224 11.68 -2.81 2.85
N ASN A 225 11.36 -4.07 3.18
CA ASN A 225 12.09 -5.24 2.74
C ASN A 225 11.23 -5.95 1.69
N ALA A 226 11.76 -6.15 0.51
CA ALA A 226 11.08 -6.87 -0.55
C ALA A 226 11.88 -8.11 -0.97
N MET A 227 11.17 -9.16 -1.33
CA MET A 227 11.74 -10.40 -1.84
C MET A 227 11.06 -10.75 -3.15
N ASP A 228 11.86 -10.91 -4.18
CA ASP A 228 11.44 -11.35 -5.50
C ASP A 228 12.13 -12.67 -5.87
N TYR A 229 11.35 -13.64 -6.36
CA TYR A 229 11.82 -14.96 -6.78
C TYR A 229 11.43 -15.22 -8.22
N HIS A 230 12.38 -15.18 -9.12
CA HIS A 230 12.24 -15.68 -10.50
C HIS A 230 12.54 -17.17 -10.54
N TYR A 231 11.51 -18.01 -10.65
CA TYR A 231 11.66 -19.49 -10.61
C TYR A 231 12.07 -20.07 -11.95
N LYS A 232 11.78 -19.37 -13.04
CA LYS A 232 12.07 -19.83 -14.39
C LYS A 232 12.88 -18.78 -15.12
N ASN A 233 14.12 -19.12 -15.41
CA ASN A 233 14.97 -18.37 -16.31
C ASN A 233 15.54 -19.31 -17.39
N THR A 234 16.15 -18.74 -18.42
CA THR A 234 16.74 -19.48 -19.55
C THR A 234 17.94 -20.36 -19.16
N SER A 235 18.52 -20.17 -17.98
CA SER A 235 19.65 -20.93 -17.48
C SER A 235 19.27 -22.13 -16.60
N GLY A 236 17.98 -22.36 -16.37
CA GLY A 236 17.48 -23.54 -15.63
C GLY A 236 17.46 -23.40 -14.11
N TYR A 237 18.18 -22.42 -13.55
CA TYR A 237 18.15 -22.07 -12.13
C TYR A 237 17.53 -20.70 -11.97
N GLY A 238 16.61 -20.56 -11.02
CA GLY A 238 15.99 -19.29 -10.70
C GLY A 238 16.95 -18.33 -10.00
N THR A 239 16.50 -17.11 -9.81
CA THR A 239 17.21 -16.06 -9.07
C THR A 239 16.28 -15.44 -8.04
N ALA A 240 16.78 -15.22 -6.83
CA ALA A 240 16.10 -14.41 -5.84
C ALA A 240 16.77 -13.05 -5.72
N TYR A 241 15.95 -12.02 -5.52
CA TYR A 241 16.39 -10.65 -5.25
C TYR A 241 15.82 -10.21 -3.90
N TRP A 242 16.65 -9.50 -3.16
CA TRP A 242 16.26 -8.91 -1.87
C TRP A 242 16.53 -7.42 -1.91
N ASP A 243 15.46 -6.64 -1.85
CA ASP A 243 15.52 -5.19 -1.80
C ASP A 243 15.35 -4.71 -0.37
N ASN A 244 16.25 -3.81 0.03
CA ASN A 244 16.18 -3.10 1.29
C ASN A 244 16.11 -1.60 1.02
N LEU A 245 14.93 -1.03 1.27
CA LEU A 245 14.66 0.38 1.05
C LEU A 245 14.38 1.07 2.38
N SER A 246 15.04 2.18 2.60
CA SER A 246 14.89 3.02 3.80
C SER A 246 14.60 4.46 3.42
N LEU A 247 14.18 5.24 4.40
CA LEU A 247 13.87 6.67 4.22
C LEU A 247 12.76 6.92 3.18
N ILE A 248 11.76 6.06 3.17
CA ILE A 248 10.66 6.14 2.21
C ILE A 248 9.57 7.08 2.73
N TRP A 249 9.00 7.84 1.82
CA TRP A 249 7.84 8.68 2.07
C TRP A 249 6.56 7.87 1.85
N LEU A 250 5.62 7.99 2.79
CA LEU A 250 4.30 7.37 2.69
C LEU A 250 3.22 8.42 2.96
N ILE A 251 2.26 8.52 2.06
CA ILE A 251 1.08 9.37 2.20
C ILE A 251 -0.14 8.45 2.27
N LYS A 252 -1.01 8.71 3.26
CA LYS A 252 -2.30 8.03 3.43
C LYS A 252 -3.40 9.05 3.56
N ALA A 253 -4.55 8.78 2.97
CA ALA A 253 -5.76 9.54 3.17
C ALA A 253 -6.97 8.62 3.21
N ASN A 254 -7.97 8.97 4.00
CA ASN A 254 -9.24 8.28 4.05
C ASN A 254 -10.36 9.32 4.23
N LEU A 255 -11.44 9.19 3.48
CA LEU A 255 -12.62 10.07 3.57
C LEU A 255 -13.88 9.21 3.53
N GLY A 256 -14.87 9.55 4.33
CA GLY A 256 -16.10 8.79 4.39
C GLY A 256 -17.30 9.58 4.93
N VAL A 257 -18.44 8.95 4.72
CA VAL A 257 -19.75 9.39 5.23
C VAL A 257 -20.35 8.24 6.03
N GLN A 258 -20.91 8.55 7.19
CA GLN A 258 -21.52 7.60 8.09
C GLN A 258 -22.92 8.06 8.48
N TYR A 259 -23.90 7.14 8.41
CA TYR A 259 -25.26 7.34 8.89
C TYR A 259 -25.47 6.66 10.24
N LYS A 260 -25.93 7.41 11.25
CA LYS A 260 -26.19 6.95 12.62
C LYS A 260 -27.65 6.48 12.72
N PHE A 261 -27.87 5.17 12.85
CA PHE A 261 -29.23 4.62 13.11
C PHE A 261 -29.72 5.03 14.50
N ASN A 262 -28.82 4.96 15.46
CA ASN A 262 -29.02 5.37 16.85
C ASN A 262 -27.67 5.77 17.49
N LYS A 263 -27.64 5.94 18.82
CA LYS A 263 -26.42 6.33 19.54
C LYS A 263 -25.30 5.28 19.49
N LYS A 264 -25.65 4.01 19.24
CA LYS A 264 -24.71 2.87 19.26
C LYS A 264 -24.33 2.34 17.88
N HIS A 265 -25.22 2.48 16.90
CA HIS A 265 -25.10 1.81 15.62
C HIS A 265 -25.06 2.80 14.47
N SER A 266 -24.11 2.60 13.57
CA SER A 266 -23.98 3.39 12.35
C SER A 266 -23.39 2.56 11.22
N SER A 267 -23.64 2.97 9.97
CA SER A 267 -23.04 2.37 8.78
C SER A 267 -22.57 3.47 7.84
N GLY A 268 -21.60 3.19 7.01
CA GLY A 268 -21.03 4.18 6.13
C GLY A 268 -20.29 3.62 4.94
N ILE A 269 -19.88 4.56 4.10
CA ILE A 269 -19.02 4.31 2.93
C ILE A 269 -17.78 5.19 3.07
N SER A 270 -16.61 4.66 2.73
CA SER A 270 -15.38 5.46 2.68
C SER A 270 -14.50 5.09 1.49
N GLY A 271 -13.66 6.04 1.08
CA GLY A 271 -12.58 5.83 0.14
C GLY A 271 -11.25 6.04 0.80
N SER A 272 -10.25 5.22 0.48
CA SER A 272 -8.89 5.37 0.97
C SER A 272 -7.88 5.46 -0.17
N LEU A 273 -6.75 6.11 0.11
CA LEU A 273 -5.63 6.29 -0.79
C LEU A 273 -4.33 6.06 -0.01
N GLN A 274 -3.39 5.34 -0.64
CA GLN A 274 -2.03 5.14 -0.13
C GLN A 274 -1.03 5.34 -1.27
N ILE A 275 -0.06 6.21 -1.07
CA ILE A 275 0.94 6.57 -2.07
C ILE A 275 2.33 6.40 -1.47
N ILE A 276 3.19 5.66 -2.16
CA ILE A 276 4.64 5.68 -2.01
C ILE A 276 5.18 6.19 -3.35
N PRO A 277 5.79 7.41 -3.40
CA PRO A 277 6.52 7.87 -4.58
C PRO A 277 7.63 6.90 -4.96
N GLU A 278 8.19 7.02 -6.17
CA GLU A 278 9.36 6.22 -6.54
C GLU A 278 10.46 6.37 -5.49
N ALA A 279 10.84 5.26 -4.88
CA ALA A 279 11.87 5.18 -3.86
C ALA A 279 12.95 4.21 -4.31
N LYS A 280 14.21 4.49 -3.93
CA LYS A 280 15.37 3.68 -4.28
C LYS A 280 16.01 3.10 -3.03
N GLY A 281 16.69 1.94 -3.20
CA GLY A 281 17.39 1.25 -2.14
C GLY A 281 18.42 0.27 -2.68
N LYS A 282 18.87 -0.61 -1.82
CA LYS A 282 19.87 -1.63 -2.16
C LYS A 282 19.17 -2.91 -2.62
N THR A 283 19.70 -3.55 -3.65
CA THR A 283 19.32 -4.90 -4.07
C THR A 283 20.47 -5.85 -3.85
N SER A 284 20.18 -7.04 -3.37
CA SER A 284 21.10 -8.17 -3.34
C SER A 284 20.48 -9.33 -4.12
N ASN A 285 21.25 -10.15 -4.76
CA ASN A 285 20.73 -11.29 -5.50
C ASN A 285 21.49 -12.60 -5.18
N VAL A 286 20.83 -13.70 -5.42
CA VAL A 286 21.40 -15.04 -5.26
C VAL A 286 20.70 -16.01 -6.22
N ALA A 287 21.48 -16.95 -6.77
CA ALA A 287 20.91 -18.05 -7.54
C ALA A 287 20.07 -18.96 -6.62
N LEU A 288 18.94 -19.44 -7.12
CA LEU A 288 18.15 -20.47 -6.46
C LEU A 288 18.80 -21.83 -6.67
N GLY A 289 18.81 -22.67 -5.64
CA GLY A 289 19.19 -24.07 -5.75
C GLY A 289 18.12 -24.91 -6.45
N ALA A 290 18.40 -26.17 -6.69
CA ALA A 290 17.47 -27.12 -7.32
C ALA A 290 16.15 -27.31 -6.56
N ASN A 291 16.13 -26.98 -5.27
CA ASN A 291 14.95 -26.99 -4.41
C ASN A 291 14.13 -25.68 -4.48
N GLY A 292 14.53 -24.72 -5.34
CA GLY A 292 13.89 -23.40 -5.46
C GLY A 292 14.14 -22.46 -4.29
N LEU A 293 15.07 -22.78 -3.38
CA LEU A 293 15.43 -21.95 -2.24
C LEU A 293 16.73 -21.19 -2.49
N PRO A 294 16.86 -19.95 -2.00
CA PRO A 294 18.08 -19.18 -2.12
C PRO A 294 19.25 -19.84 -1.37
N SER A 295 20.44 -19.80 -1.97
CA SER A 295 21.67 -20.18 -1.29
C SER A 295 22.18 -19.02 -0.47
N TYR A 296 21.86 -18.97 0.81
CA TYR A 296 22.25 -17.86 1.71
C TYR A 296 23.76 -17.61 1.80
N ALA A 297 24.57 -18.56 1.42
CA ALA A 297 26.03 -18.43 1.47
C ALA A 297 26.64 -17.57 0.35
N ARG A 298 25.85 -17.09 -0.62
CA ARG A 298 26.36 -16.44 -1.83
C ARG A 298 25.56 -15.21 -2.28
N TRP A 299 24.92 -14.51 -1.36
CA TRP A 299 24.28 -13.24 -1.71
C TRP A 299 25.30 -12.23 -2.20
N SER A 300 25.13 -11.74 -3.41
CA SER A 300 25.91 -10.61 -3.92
C SER A 300 25.26 -9.32 -3.43
N THR A 301 26.05 -8.42 -2.85
CA THR A 301 25.58 -7.06 -2.56
C THR A 301 25.72 -6.22 -3.82
N SER A 302 24.64 -5.57 -4.24
CA SER A 302 24.68 -4.62 -5.32
C SER A 302 25.02 -3.21 -4.82
N ALA A 303 25.25 -2.30 -5.78
CA ALA A 303 25.44 -0.88 -5.49
C ALA A 303 24.22 -0.27 -4.77
N SER A 304 24.42 0.82 -4.04
CA SER A 304 23.34 1.68 -3.57
C SER A 304 22.45 2.11 -4.74
N ASP A 305 21.15 2.26 -4.49
CA ASP A 305 20.17 2.76 -5.46
C ASP A 305 19.91 1.83 -6.66
N SER A 306 20.12 0.52 -6.50
CA SER A 306 19.89 -0.46 -7.56
C SER A 306 18.52 -1.11 -7.51
N GLY A 307 17.87 -1.17 -6.35
CA GLY A 307 16.49 -1.61 -6.20
C GLY A 307 15.54 -0.43 -5.98
N GLY A 308 14.26 -0.65 -6.18
CA GLY A 308 13.28 0.39 -5.90
C GLY A 308 11.84 -0.07 -5.92
N THR A 309 10.97 0.82 -5.44
CA THR A 309 9.52 0.58 -5.49
C THR A 309 8.76 1.89 -5.71
N LYS A 310 7.53 1.74 -6.19
CA LYS A 310 6.49 2.77 -6.22
C LYS A 310 5.17 2.11 -5.90
N ARG A 311 4.28 2.81 -5.20
CA ARG A 311 2.98 2.26 -4.85
C ARG A 311 1.89 3.32 -5.03
N LEU A 312 0.79 2.91 -5.63
CA LEU A 312 -0.45 3.65 -5.66
C LEU A 312 -1.59 2.68 -5.37
N LEU A 313 -2.16 2.75 -4.18
CA LEU A 313 -3.28 1.93 -3.76
C LEU A 313 -4.47 2.81 -3.39
N TRP A 314 -5.67 2.36 -3.75
CA TRP A 314 -6.91 2.98 -3.33
C TRP A 314 -7.98 1.93 -3.05
N SER A 315 -8.93 2.25 -2.20
CA SER A 315 -10.04 1.34 -1.94
C SER A 315 -11.36 2.08 -1.72
N ILE A 316 -12.45 1.36 -1.92
CA ILE A 316 -13.80 1.77 -1.51
C ILE A 316 -14.27 0.75 -0.48
N SER A 317 -14.80 1.21 0.65
CA SER A 317 -15.19 0.38 1.78
C SER A 317 -16.66 0.59 2.14
N LEU A 318 -17.30 -0.49 2.55
CA LEU A 318 -18.56 -0.47 3.30
C LEU A 318 -18.25 -0.83 4.74
N ASN A 319 -18.68 0.01 5.67
CA ASN A 319 -18.41 -0.20 7.09
C ASN A 319 -19.69 -0.19 7.93
N TYR A 320 -19.61 -0.89 9.05
CA TYR A 320 -20.59 -0.84 10.11
C TYR A 320 -19.86 -0.57 11.42
N SER A 321 -20.41 0.31 12.25
CA SER A 321 -19.77 0.67 13.52
C SER A 321 -20.72 0.46 14.69
N PHE A 322 -20.14 -0.02 15.78
CA PHE A 322 -20.81 -0.24 17.05
C PHE A 322 -20.06 0.49 18.17
N SER A 323 -20.78 1.33 18.93
CA SER A 323 -20.24 2.10 20.06
C SER A 323 -20.72 1.51 21.40
N LEU A 324 -19.79 1.35 22.32
CA LEU A 324 -19.99 0.87 23.70
C LEU A 324 -19.82 2.01 24.69
#